data_1aa34bf39761202af39182f18e993470
#
_entry.id   1aa34bf39761202af39182f18e993470
#
_cell.length_a   1.000
_cell.length_b   1.000
_cell.length_c   1.000
_cell.angle_alpha   90.00
_cell.angle_beta   90.00
_cell.angle_gamma   90.00
#
_symmetry.space_group_name_H-M   'P 1'
#
loop_
_entity.id
_entity.type
_entity.pdbx_description
1 polymer ?
#
loop_
_entity_poly.entity_id
_entity_poly.type
_entity_poly.pdbx_seq_one_letter_code
_entity_poly.pdbx_strand_id
1 'polypeptide(L)'
;MTEFAHPGLYVHVPFCKTKCPYCDFTSVTSLSSIPDWLEAIKKEMLFYRDRFSRFDSLYLGGGTPSLLPDRDLADLHHHLRSHFLFAGDTEFTVEVNPDDISSSKPAALRDLGVNRISLGVQSFDDQELRFLKRRHTVDQAVKALDGFKDAGFAKVGLDLMYGLPGQTESSWLKTLEQATSFNPEHISCYQLTVEEHTPFGVLRAQGEMKPLDEETGSAFFVLTSVFLEEKGYLHYEISNFARGEENLCRHNLKYWKRAPYLGLGPSAHSYQGGSRWWNLRDLETYCRALAEGKPPVAGLETLTPEQVYLETILLGFRTRDGVDREIFRNRPGTEEILRHLQQARLVHHVGGRVVPTVKGFLVADSLPLLFAN
;
A
#
# COMPACT_ATOMS: atom_id res chain seq x y z
N MET A 1 6.79 -10.98 -18.41
CA MET A 1 5.80 -10.21 -17.62
C MET A 1 4.53 -11.04 -17.55
N THR A 2 4.08 -11.43 -16.39
CA THR A 2 2.68 -11.85 -16.23
C THR A 2 1.84 -10.59 -16.37
N GLU A 3 1.27 -10.40 -17.55
CA GLU A 3 0.28 -9.37 -17.80
C GLU A 3 -0.91 -9.67 -16.86
N PHE A 4 -1.32 -8.70 -16.05
CA PHE A 4 -2.49 -8.91 -15.20
C PHE A 4 -3.71 -9.09 -16.08
N ALA A 5 -4.29 -10.29 -16.05
CA ALA A 5 -5.46 -10.64 -16.87
C ALA A 5 -6.70 -9.84 -16.46
N HIS A 6 -6.75 -9.36 -15.22
CA HIS A 6 -7.89 -8.69 -14.63
C HIS A 6 -7.52 -7.45 -13.81
N PRO A 7 -8.41 -6.45 -13.69
CA PRO A 7 -8.22 -5.27 -12.82
C PRO A 7 -8.25 -5.62 -11.33
N GLY A 8 -7.75 -4.68 -10.50
CA GLY A 8 -7.91 -4.70 -9.05
C GLY A 8 -9.10 -3.87 -8.60
N LEU A 9 -9.71 -4.26 -7.48
CA LEU A 9 -10.73 -3.47 -6.79
C LEU A 9 -10.20 -3.03 -5.43
N TYR A 10 -10.10 -1.72 -5.21
CA TYR A 10 -9.78 -1.10 -3.93
C TYR A 10 -11.03 -0.50 -3.31
N VAL A 11 -11.21 -0.68 -2.02
CA VAL A 11 -12.28 -0.03 -1.26
C VAL A 11 -11.66 0.77 -0.12
N HIS A 12 -11.84 2.08 -0.17
CA HIS A 12 -11.38 2.97 0.88
C HIS A 12 -12.39 3.02 2.02
N VAL A 13 -11.98 2.52 3.19
CA VAL A 13 -12.73 2.56 4.44
C VAL A 13 -12.21 3.72 5.29
N PRO A 14 -12.89 4.88 5.35
CA PRO A 14 -12.31 6.10 5.90
C PRO A 14 -12.44 6.22 7.43
N PHE A 15 -12.52 5.14 8.18
CA PHE A 15 -12.78 5.18 9.61
C PHE A 15 -11.58 4.74 10.42
N CYS A 16 -11.26 5.55 11.46
CA CYS A 16 -10.28 5.22 12.49
C CYS A 16 -10.87 5.55 13.87
N LYS A 17 -10.57 4.78 14.91
CA LYS A 17 -10.92 5.19 16.29
C LYS A 17 -10.14 6.43 16.72
N THR A 18 -8.87 6.52 16.30
CA THR A 18 -8.00 7.69 16.49
C THR A 18 -7.15 7.88 15.25
N LYS A 19 -6.88 9.11 14.85
CA LYS A 19 -5.96 9.40 13.75
C LYS A 19 -4.54 9.50 14.28
N CYS A 20 -3.62 8.70 13.73
CA CYS A 20 -2.21 8.75 14.07
C CYS A 20 -1.59 10.09 13.65
N PRO A 21 -0.65 10.68 14.43
CA PRO A 21 -0.13 12.03 14.17
C PRO A 21 0.73 12.16 12.91
N TYR A 22 1.15 11.05 12.32
CA TYR A 22 1.91 10.98 11.08
C TYR A 22 1.04 10.69 9.85
N CYS A 23 -0.20 10.22 10.04
CA CYS A 23 -1.01 9.65 8.97
C CYS A 23 -1.67 10.74 8.12
N ASP A 24 -1.40 10.70 6.80
CA ASP A 24 -2.01 11.56 5.79
C ASP A 24 -3.23 10.93 5.10
N PHE A 25 -3.47 9.65 5.30
CA PHE A 25 -4.63 9.00 4.68
C PHE A 25 -5.93 9.68 5.08
N THR A 26 -6.85 9.74 4.12
CA THR A 26 -8.20 10.27 4.34
C THR A 26 -8.92 9.38 5.34
N SER A 27 -9.15 9.91 6.53
CA SER A 27 -9.88 9.19 7.58
C SER A 27 -10.58 10.14 8.54
N VAL A 28 -11.67 9.67 9.11
CA VAL A 28 -12.48 10.35 10.12
C VAL A 28 -12.61 9.48 11.37
N THR A 29 -12.82 10.11 12.51
CA THR A 29 -13.03 9.41 13.80
C THR A 29 -14.51 9.28 14.19
N SER A 30 -15.41 9.86 13.40
CA SER A 30 -16.86 9.76 13.60
C SER A 30 -17.39 8.43 13.07
N LEU A 31 -17.50 7.43 13.94
CA LEU A 31 -18.00 6.10 13.56
C LEU A 31 -19.51 6.09 13.29
N SER A 32 -20.26 7.12 13.73
CA SER A 32 -21.68 7.28 13.41
C SER A 32 -21.97 7.47 11.93
N SER A 33 -20.96 7.82 11.13
CA SER A 33 -21.09 7.99 9.68
C SER A 33 -20.92 6.67 8.88
N ILE A 34 -20.66 5.53 9.53
CA ILE A 34 -20.52 4.23 8.86
C ILE A 34 -21.78 3.87 8.05
N PRO A 35 -23.01 3.98 8.56
CA PRO A 35 -24.20 3.67 7.78
C PRO A 35 -24.35 4.52 6.52
N ASP A 36 -24.09 5.82 6.59
CA ASP A 36 -24.19 6.73 5.46
C ASP A 36 -23.13 6.40 4.39
N TRP A 37 -21.91 6.08 4.83
CA TRP A 37 -20.84 5.64 3.93
C TRP A 37 -21.18 4.30 3.26
N LEU A 38 -21.76 3.32 3.99
CA LEU A 38 -22.17 2.04 3.41
C LEU A 38 -23.24 2.23 2.32
N GLU A 39 -24.24 3.07 2.56
CA GLU A 39 -25.26 3.39 1.57
C GLU A 39 -24.66 4.15 0.37
N ALA A 40 -23.72 5.06 0.61
CA ALA A 40 -23.04 5.78 -0.45
C ALA A 40 -22.21 4.84 -1.34
N ILE A 41 -21.38 3.98 -0.75
CA ILE A 41 -20.51 3.07 -1.54
C ILE A 41 -21.30 2.07 -2.37
N LYS A 42 -22.47 1.60 -1.88
CA LYS A 42 -23.39 0.76 -2.66
C LYS A 42 -23.91 1.49 -3.91
N LYS A 43 -24.22 2.78 -3.79
CA LYS A 43 -24.64 3.62 -4.94
C LYS A 43 -23.48 3.85 -5.89
N GLU A 44 -22.25 4.04 -5.39
CA GLU A 44 -21.08 4.22 -6.24
C GLU A 44 -20.82 3.00 -7.13
N MET A 45 -21.00 1.78 -6.62
CA MET A 45 -20.83 0.54 -7.40
C MET A 45 -21.65 0.55 -8.70
N LEU A 46 -22.85 1.16 -8.68
CA LEU A 46 -23.75 1.19 -9.84
C LEU A 46 -23.18 1.95 -11.03
N PHE A 47 -22.30 2.95 -10.81
CA PHE A 47 -21.64 3.70 -11.89
C PHE A 47 -20.59 2.87 -12.63
N TYR A 48 -20.09 1.77 -12.03
CA TYR A 48 -18.94 1.03 -12.55
C TYR A 48 -19.25 -0.43 -12.88
N ARG A 49 -20.46 -0.96 -12.58
CA ARG A 49 -20.82 -2.38 -12.75
C ARG A 49 -20.57 -2.93 -14.16
N ASP A 50 -20.77 -2.10 -15.19
CA ASP A 50 -20.63 -2.48 -16.60
C ASP A 50 -19.28 -2.04 -17.20
N ARG A 51 -18.42 -1.37 -16.41
CA ARG A 51 -17.15 -0.81 -16.87
C ARG A 51 -15.98 -1.78 -16.73
N PHE A 52 -16.02 -2.64 -15.71
CA PHE A 52 -14.97 -3.61 -15.42
C PHE A 52 -15.51 -5.03 -15.55
N SER A 53 -14.76 -5.90 -16.26
CA SER A 53 -15.25 -7.26 -16.59
C SER A 53 -15.20 -8.21 -15.39
N ARG A 54 -14.03 -8.32 -14.74
CA ARG A 54 -13.78 -9.25 -13.63
C ARG A 54 -12.57 -8.79 -12.84
N PHE A 55 -12.63 -8.86 -11.51
CA PHE A 55 -11.51 -8.54 -10.64
C PHE A 55 -10.76 -9.80 -10.19
N ASP A 56 -9.43 -9.70 -10.03
CA ASP A 56 -8.60 -10.77 -9.45
C ASP A 56 -7.93 -10.36 -8.13
N SER A 57 -8.18 -9.12 -7.69
CA SER A 57 -7.84 -8.67 -6.35
C SER A 57 -8.94 -7.75 -5.79
N LEU A 58 -9.23 -7.90 -4.51
CA LEU A 58 -10.06 -7.03 -3.68
C LEU A 58 -9.23 -6.60 -2.48
N TYR A 59 -9.11 -5.30 -2.27
CA TYR A 59 -8.33 -4.73 -1.18
C TYR A 59 -9.17 -3.74 -0.39
N LEU A 60 -9.42 -4.03 0.88
CA LEU A 60 -10.03 -3.10 1.81
C LEU A 60 -8.92 -2.41 2.62
N GLY A 61 -8.79 -1.09 2.46
CA GLY A 61 -7.73 -0.31 3.08
C GLY A 61 -8.16 1.11 3.43
N GLY A 62 -7.18 1.94 3.81
CA GLY A 62 -7.32 3.38 4.01
C GLY A 62 -7.25 3.82 5.45
N GLY A 63 -8.36 3.88 6.18
CA GLY A 63 -8.38 4.12 7.61
C GLY A 63 -8.10 2.82 8.39
N THR A 64 -9.15 2.14 8.81
CA THR A 64 -9.04 0.86 9.52
C THR A 64 -10.23 -0.04 9.18
N PRO A 65 -10.15 -0.84 8.10
CA PRO A 65 -11.26 -1.70 7.69
C PRO A 65 -11.70 -2.70 8.77
N SER A 66 -10.76 -3.20 9.58
CA SER A 66 -11.07 -4.12 10.69
C SER A 66 -12.00 -3.54 11.75
N LEU A 67 -12.14 -2.21 11.77
CA LEU A 67 -13.02 -1.49 12.70
C LEU A 67 -14.51 -1.68 12.37
N LEU A 68 -14.82 -1.95 11.09
CA LEU A 68 -16.20 -2.16 10.68
C LEU A 68 -16.80 -3.37 11.45
N PRO A 69 -18.04 -3.26 11.96
CA PRO A 69 -18.76 -4.41 12.48
C PRO A 69 -18.82 -5.57 11.48
N ASP A 70 -18.77 -6.80 11.96
CA ASP A 70 -18.74 -7.98 11.08
C ASP A 70 -19.95 -8.03 10.12
N ARG A 71 -21.13 -7.62 10.59
CA ARG A 71 -22.32 -7.53 9.75
C ARG A 71 -22.18 -6.51 8.62
N ASP A 72 -21.50 -5.37 8.88
CA ASP A 72 -21.32 -4.29 7.91
C ASP A 72 -20.27 -4.68 6.87
N LEU A 73 -19.21 -5.40 7.29
CA LEU A 73 -18.27 -6.04 6.36
C LEU A 73 -18.94 -7.10 5.49
N ALA A 74 -19.82 -7.92 6.07
CA ALA A 74 -20.57 -8.93 5.33
C ALA A 74 -21.53 -8.28 4.32
N ASP A 75 -22.21 -7.22 4.70
CA ASP A 75 -23.12 -6.46 3.84
C ASP A 75 -22.36 -5.80 2.69
N LEU A 76 -21.23 -5.14 2.97
CA LEU A 76 -20.33 -4.57 1.95
C LEU A 76 -19.85 -5.66 0.97
N HIS A 77 -19.35 -6.78 1.49
CA HIS A 77 -18.84 -7.88 0.66
C HIS A 77 -19.97 -8.49 -0.20
N HIS A 78 -21.16 -8.69 0.36
CA HIS A 78 -22.32 -9.17 -0.39
C HIS A 78 -22.66 -8.25 -1.58
N HIS A 79 -22.68 -6.93 -1.35
CA HIS A 79 -22.94 -5.96 -2.41
C HIS A 79 -21.83 -5.93 -3.47
N LEU A 80 -20.56 -5.99 -3.07
CA LEU A 80 -19.44 -6.10 -4.01
C LEU A 80 -19.60 -7.33 -4.92
N ARG A 81 -19.94 -8.50 -4.35
CA ARG A 81 -20.15 -9.75 -5.09
C ARG A 81 -21.39 -9.73 -5.98
N SER A 82 -22.42 -8.97 -5.62
CA SER A 82 -23.64 -8.86 -6.43
C SER A 82 -23.49 -7.92 -7.63
N HIS A 83 -22.53 -6.97 -7.59
CA HIS A 83 -22.33 -5.99 -8.66
C HIS A 83 -21.12 -6.30 -9.54
N PHE A 84 -20.13 -7.03 -9.03
CA PHE A 84 -18.87 -7.29 -9.72
C PHE A 84 -18.57 -8.79 -9.78
N LEU A 85 -17.96 -9.21 -10.89
CA LEU A 85 -17.43 -10.55 -11.04
C LEU A 85 -16.01 -10.62 -10.46
N PHE A 86 -15.69 -11.75 -9.83
CA PHE A 86 -14.37 -12.02 -9.29
C PHE A 86 -13.80 -13.31 -9.85
N ALA A 87 -12.48 -13.38 -10.03
CA ALA A 87 -11.79 -14.61 -10.41
C ALA A 87 -11.86 -15.64 -9.27
N GLY A 88 -11.74 -16.92 -9.61
CA GLY A 88 -11.81 -18.00 -8.60
C GLY A 88 -10.66 -17.96 -7.59
N ASP A 89 -9.49 -17.39 -7.99
CA ASP A 89 -8.27 -17.23 -7.20
C ASP A 89 -8.07 -15.78 -6.71
N THR A 90 -9.14 -15.01 -6.56
CA THR A 90 -9.07 -13.60 -6.15
C THR A 90 -8.30 -13.43 -4.85
N GLU A 91 -7.26 -12.59 -4.86
CA GLU A 91 -6.60 -12.11 -3.64
C GLU A 91 -7.54 -11.14 -2.92
N PHE A 92 -7.98 -11.49 -1.72
CA PHE A 92 -8.81 -10.61 -0.89
C PHE A 92 -8.03 -10.18 0.35
N THR A 93 -7.55 -8.92 0.34
CA THR A 93 -6.74 -8.32 1.40
C THR A 93 -7.59 -7.41 2.28
N VAL A 94 -7.35 -7.45 3.59
CA VAL A 94 -7.92 -6.50 4.56
C VAL A 94 -6.80 -5.95 5.42
N GLU A 95 -6.73 -4.61 5.53
CA GLU A 95 -5.88 -3.93 6.51
C GLU A 95 -6.49 -4.02 7.91
N VAL A 96 -5.64 -4.30 8.89
CA VAL A 96 -6.05 -4.62 10.25
C VAL A 96 -5.19 -3.87 11.26
N ASN A 97 -5.82 -3.29 12.27
CA ASN A 97 -5.13 -2.79 13.47
C ASN A 97 -5.19 -3.85 14.59
N PRO A 98 -4.07 -4.13 15.27
CA PRO A 98 -4.03 -5.16 16.32
C PRO A 98 -5.06 -4.99 17.44
N ASP A 99 -5.35 -3.75 17.84
CA ASP A 99 -6.29 -3.45 18.92
C ASP A 99 -7.78 -3.52 18.53
N ASP A 100 -8.08 -3.72 17.25
CA ASP A 100 -9.46 -3.91 16.76
C ASP A 100 -9.82 -5.40 16.63
N ILE A 101 -8.89 -6.31 16.98
CA ILE A 101 -9.08 -7.75 16.81
C ILE A 101 -9.67 -8.37 18.08
N SER A 102 -10.97 -8.68 18.01
CA SER A 102 -11.63 -9.57 18.95
C SER A 102 -11.27 -11.03 18.63
N SER A 103 -11.50 -11.94 19.59
CA SER A 103 -11.25 -13.39 19.37
C SER A 103 -12.06 -13.98 18.21
N SER A 104 -13.19 -13.39 17.83
CA SER A 104 -14.05 -13.86 16.73
C SER A 104 -13.69 -13.21 15.38
N LYS A 105 -12.99 -12.06 15.36
CA LYS A 105 -12.74 -11.30 14.13
C LYS A 105 -11.95 -12.06 13.07
N PRO A 106 -10.87 -12.80 13.42
CA PRO A 106 -10.15 -13.58 12.41
C PRO A 106 -11.03 -14.63 11.72
N ALA A 107 -11.86 -15.35 12.46
CA ALA A 107 -12.80 -16.33 11.89
C ALA A 107 -13.83 -15.65 10.99
N ALA A 108 -14.42 -14.53 11.42
CA ALA A 108 -15.37 -13.76 10.62
C ALA A 108 -14.78 -13.28 9.30
N LEU A 109 -13.54 -12.76 9.29
CA LEU A 109 -12.84 -12.34 8.07
C LEU A 109 -12.59 -13.54 7.15
N ARG A 110 -12.19 -14.68 7.69
CA ARG A 110 -11.97 -15.89 6.89
C ARG A 110 -13.27 -16.39 6.25
N ASP A 111 -14.36 -16.38 6.99
CA ASP A 111 -15.69 -16.81 6.50
C ASP A 111 -16.20 -15.89 5.37
N LEU A 112 -15.79 -14.63 5.33
CA LEU A 112 -16.03 -13.71 4.22
C LEU A 112 -15.17 -14.00 2.99
N GLY A 113 -14.19 -14.92 3.08
CA GLY A 113 -13.27 -15.26 2.00
C GLY A 113 -12.03 -14.37 1.93
N VAL A 114 -11.75 -13.58 2.99
CA VAL A 114 -10.46 -12.89 3.13
C VAL A 114 -9.35 -13.93 3.20
N ASN A 115 -8.33 -13.79 2.36
CA ASN A 115 -7.22 -14.76 2.28
C ASN A 115 -5.85 -14.13 2.48
N ARG A 116 -5.80 -12.80 2.67
CA ARG A 116 -4.59 -12.03 2.98
C ARG A 116 -4.88 -10.97 4.04
N ILE A 117 -4.04 -10.87 5.03
CA ILE A 117 -4.09 -9.86 6.09
C ILE A 117 -2.87 -8.93 5.97
N SER A 118 -3.07 -7.61 6.11
CA SER A 118 -2.01 -6.62 6.34
C SER A 118 -2.19 -6.08 7.75
N LEU A 119 -1.29 -6.48 8.66
CA LEU A 119 -1.40 -6.16 10.08
C LEU A 119 -0.48 -4.98 10.41
N GLY A 120 -1.08 -3.85 10.76
CA GLY A 120 -0.40 -2.60 11.08
C GLY A 120 0.28 -2.63 12.46
N VAL A 121 1.37 -3.38 12.59
CA VAL A 121 2.17 -3.50 13.84
C VAL A 121 2.97 -2.24 14.12
N GLN A 122 3.63 -1.69 13.11
CA GLN A 122 4.51 -0.53 13.07
C GLN A 122 5.84 -0.72 13.81
N SER A 123 5.83 -1.23 15.03
CA SER A 123 7.04 -1.52 15.82
C SER A 123 6.79 -2.64 16.83
N PHE A 124 7.85 -3.32 17.23
CA PHE A 124 7.89 -4.24 18.37
C PHE A 124 8.56 -3.61 19.60
N ASP A 125 8.51 -2.28 19.71
CA ASP A 125 8.93 -1.53 20.89
C ASP A 125 7.76 -0.64 21.37
N ASP A 126 7.33 -0.83 22.63
CA ASP A 126 6.21 -0.07 23.20
C ASP A 126 6.50 1.44 23.35
N GLN A 127 7.78 1.86 23.40
CA GLN A 127 8.14 3.28 23.41
C GLN A 127 7.92 3.89 22.03
N GLU A 128 8.33 3.19 20.96
CA GLU A 128 8.08 3.60 19.57
C GLU A 128 6.57 3.64 19.28
N LEU A 129 5.82 2.62 19.72
CA LEU A 129 4.35 2.61 19.59
C LEU A 129 3.69 3.80 20.31
N ARG A 130 4.14 4.14 21.52
CA ARG A 130 3.65 5.34 22.24
C ARG A 130 3.98 6.63 21.51
N PHE A 131 5.20 6.76 20.95
CA PHE A 131 5.58 7.91 20.14
C PHE A 131 4.66 8.05 18.92
N LEU A 132 4.40 6.96 18.20
CA LEU A 132 3.50 6.91 17.05
C LEU A 132 2.01 7.09 17.44
N LYS A 133 1.69 7.23 18.73
CA LYS A 133 0.31 7.27 19.25
C LYS A 133 -0.52 6.06 18.83
N ARG A 134 0.14 4.89 18.71
CA ARG A 134 -0.56 3.63 18.47
C ARG A 134 -1.33 3.24 19.73
N ARG A 135 -2.51 2.65 19.54
CA ARG A 135 -3.40 2.25 20.65
C ARG A 135 -3.09 0.85 21.17
N HIS A 136 -2.44 0.03 20.36
CA HIS A 136 -2.02 -1.32 20.72
C HIS A 136 -0.63 -1.32 21.36
N THR A 137 -0.36 -2.38 22.11
CA THR A 137 0.94 -2.75 22.65
C THR A 137 1.55 -3.86 21.81
N VAL A 138 2.84 -4.15 22.03
CA VAL A 138 3.54 -5.29 21.42
C VAL A 138 2.79 -6.60 21.69
N ASP A 139 2.35 -6.83 22.93
CA ASP A 139 1.56 -8.02 23.30
C ASP A 139 0.26 -8.17 22.51
N GLN A 140 -0.43 -7.05 22.24
CA GLN A 140 -1.66 -7.07 21.43
C GLN A 140 -1.36 -7.38 19.97
N ALA A 141 -0.25 -6.86 19.43
CA ALA A 141 0.19 -7.19 18.07
C ALA A 141 0.51 -8.69 17.93
N VAL A 142 1.23 -9.27 18.90
CA VAL A 142 1.53 -10.70 18.93
C VAL A 142 0.25 -11.54 19.02
N LYS A 143 -0.66 -11.20 19.93
CA LYS A 143 -1.95 -11.91 20.07
C LYS A 143 -2.80 -11.84 18.80
N ALA A 144 -2.83 -10.68 18.12
CA ALA A 144 -3.55 -10.53 16.86
C ALA A 144 -2.93 -11.44 15.77
N LEU A 145 -1.60 -11.48 15.68
CA LEU A 145 -0.88 -12.33 14.75
C LEU A 145 -1.18 -13.82 14.99
N ASP A 146 -1.09 -14.28 16.25
CA ASP A 146 -1.41 -15.65 16.63
C ASP A 146 -2.88 -15.96 16.30
N GLY A 147 -3.81 -15.06 16.59
CA GLY A 147 -5.23 -15.21 16.28
C GLY A 147 -5.50 -15.41 14.78
N PHE A 148 -4.78 -14.72 13.89
CA PHE A 148 -4.89 -14.96 12.44
C PHE A 148 -4.29 -16.31 12.02
N LYS A 149 -3.16 -16.73 12.60
CA LYS A 149 -2.57 -18.03 12.35
C LYS A 149 -3.49 -19.15 12.81
N ASP A 150 -4.03 -19.06 14.03
CA ASP A 150 -4.95 -20.04 14.61
C ASP A 150 -6.25 -20.14 13.79
N ALA A 151 -6.71 -19.01 13.21
CA ALA A 151 -7.83 -18.99 12.28
C ALA A 151 -7.48 -19.62 10.91
N GLY A 152 -6.22 -19.99 10.64
CA GLY A 152 -5.77 -20.67 9.44
C GLY A 152 -5.52 -19.74 8.25
N PHE A 153 -5.18 -18.47 8.50
CA PHE A 153 -4.71 -17.59 7.43
C PHE A 153 -3.31 -18.01 6.96
N ALA A 154 -3.20 -18.28 5.66
CA ALA A 154 -1.94 -18.66 5.01
C ALA A 154 -1.10 -17.46 4.58
N LYS A 155 -1.68 -16.25 4.54
CA LYS A 155 -0.99 -15.02 4.14
C LYS A 155 -1.25 -13.92 5.16
N VAL A 156 -0.29 -13.74 6.07
CA VAL A 156 -0.29 -12.64 7.06
C VAL A 156 0.93 -11.78 6.81
N GLY A 157 0.71 -10.53 6.44
CA GLY A 157 1.74 -9.51 6.29
C GLY A 157 1.82 -8.63 7.53
N LEU A 158 3.02 -8.15 7.84
CA LEU A 158 3.30 -7.18 8.91
C LEU A 158 3.72 -5.85 8.30
N ASP A 159 3.10 -4.76 8.72
CA ASP A 159 3.51 -3.41 8.34
C ASP A 159 4.35 -2.82 9.48
N LEU A 160 5.58 -2.43 9.17
CA LEU A 160 6.58 -1.90 10.09
C LEU A 160 7.02 -0.50 9.66
N MET A 161 7.47 0.31 10.62
CA MET A 161 7.90 1.67 10.37
C MET A 161 9.29 1.91 10.96
N TYR A 162 10.20 2.44 10.15
CA TYR A 162 11.53 2.84 10.57
C TYR A 162 11.77 4.34 10.39
N GLY A 163 12.92 4.82 10.88
CA GLY A 163 13.27 6.23 10.81
C GLY A 163 12.55 7.08 11.87
N LEU A 164 12.19 6.47 12.98
CA LEU A 164 11.58 7.18 14.12
C LEU A 164 12.64 8.00 14.86
N PRO A 165 12.28 9.16 15.45
CA PRO A 165 13.20 9.94 16.25
C PRO A 165 13.81 9.12 17.39
N GLY A 166 15.15 9.11 17.43
CA GLY A 166 15.92 8.34 18.42
C GLY A 166 16.07 6.84 18.11
N GLN A 167 15.45 6.34 17.04
CA GLN A 167 15.66 4.98 16.58
C GLN A 167 17.10 4.79 16.09
N THR A 168 17.71 3.66 16.42
CA THR A 168 19.05 3.27 16.00
C THR A 168 18.99 2.05 15.09
N GLU A 169 20.04 1.80 14.30
CA GLU A 169 20.14 0.56 13.51
C GLU A 169 19.95 -0.70 14.39
N SER A 170 20.53 -0.68 15.59
CA SER A 170 20.38 -1.80 16.53
C SER A 170 18.96 -2.01 17.03
N SER A 171 18.19 -0.93 17.31
CA SER A 171 16.78 -1.05 17.73
C SER A 171 15.91 -1.49 16.56
N TRP A 172 16.19 -1.00 15.35
CA TRP A 172 15.50 -1.43 14.14
C TRP A 172 15.75 -2.90 13.80
N LEU A 173 17.01 -3.36 13.89
CA LEU A 173 17.35 -4.79 13.72
C LEU A 173 16.56 -5.68 14.67
N LYS A 174 16.43 -5.30 15.95
CA LYS A 174 15.63 -6.06 16.92
C LYS A 174 14.16 -6.15 16.49
N THR A 175 13.58 -5.07 15.95
CA THR A 175 12.22 -5.10 15.39
C THR A 175 12.13 -6.06 14.21
N LEU A 176 13.10 -6.05 13.29
CA LEU A 176 13.15 -6.98 12.16
C LEU A 176 13.36 -8.44 12.59
N GLU A 177 14.24 -8.69 13.57
CA GLU A 177 14.46 -10.02 14.14
C GLU A 177 13.17 -10.57 14.77
N GLN A 178 12.48 -9.75 15.54
CA GLN A 178 11.21 -10.14 16.15
C GLN A 178 10.15 -10.38 15.09
N ALA A 179 9.99 -9.49 14.09
CA ALA A 179 9.07 -9.67 12.98
C ALA A 179 9.32 -10.99 12.23
N THR A 180 10.58 -11.24 11.88
CA THR A 180 10.95 -12.46 11.12
C THR A 180 10.83 -13.73 11.94
N SER A 181 10.91 -13.68 13.30
CA SER A 181 10.69 -14.84 14.17
C SER A 181 9.28 -15.42 14.08
N PHE A 182 8.29 -14.60 13.70
CA PHE A 182 6.91 -15.05 13.43
C PHE A 182 6.74 -15.68 12.05
N ASN A 183 7.76 -15.65 11.19
CA ASN A 183 7.71 -16.17 9.82
C ASN A 183 6.51 -15.64 9.00
N PRO A 184 6.26 -14.33 8.94
CA PRO A 184 5.18 -13.80 8.12
C PRO A 184 5.47 -14.04 6.63
N GLU A 185 4.43 -14.16 5.83
CA GLU A 185 4.54 -14.33 4.38
C GLU A 185 4.93 -13.04 3.66
N HIS A 186 4.70 -11.89 4.32
CA HIS A 186 4.96 -10.58 3.76
C HIS A 186 5.36 -9.58 4.86
N ILE A 187 6.26 -8.67 4.54
CA ILE A 187 6.66 -7.57 5.43
C ILE A 187 6.69 -6.30 4.61
N SER A 188 6.01 -5.26 5.12
CA SER A 188 6.12 -3.90 4.60
C SER A 188 6.96 -3.07 5.56
N CYS A 189 8.01 -2.40 5.08
CA CYS A 189 8.87 -1.54 5.88
C CYS A 189 8.82 -0.13 5.31
N TYR A 190 8.13 0.78 6.00
CA TYR A 190 7.97 2.17 5.58
C TYR A 190 8.86 3.10 6.39
N GLN A 191 9.56 4.01 5.71
CA GLN A 191 10.20 5.12 6.40
C GLN A 191 9.14 6.09 6.91
N LEU A 192 9.28 6.59 8.14
CA LEU A 192 8.42 7.65 8.65
C LEU A 192 8.57 8.90 7.78
N THR A 193 7.55 9.21 7.00
CA THR A 193 7.43 10.47 6.26
C THR A 193 6.60 11.45 7.07
N VAL A 194 7.08 12.70 7.17
CA VAL A 194 6.41 13.74 7.93
C VAL A 194 5.75 14.73 6.96
N GLU A 195 4.46 14.55 6.74
CA GLU A 195 3.66 15.41 5.86
C GLU A 195 3.29 16.72 6.56
N GLU A 196 3.35 17.85 5.85
CA GLU A 196 3.23 19.20 6.41
C GLU A 196 1.93 19.46 7.18
N HIS A 197 0.82 18.91 6.70
CA HIS A 197 -0.50 19.11 7.30
C HIS A 197 -0.86 18.11 8.39
N THR A 198 0.07 17.23 8.77
CA THR A 198 -0.10 16.31 9.88
C THR A 198 0.35 16.94 11.21
N PRO A 199 -0.12 16.44 12.37
CA PRO A 199 0.42 16.87 13.65
C PRO A 199 1.95 16.78 13.76
N PHE A 200 2.58 15.74 13.18
CA PHE A 200 4.04 15.66 13.12
C PHE A 200 4.65 16.72 12.20
N GLY A 201 3.96 17.10 11.12
CA GLY A 201 4.38 18.22 10.27
C GLY A 201 4.41 19.54 11.01
N VAL A 202 3.41 19.80 11.86
CA VAL A 202 3.38 20.98 12.72
C VAL A 202 4.57 20.98 13.70
N LEU A 203 4.83 19.85 14.39
CA LEU A 203 5.98 19.72 15.30
C LEU A 203 7.32 19.92 14.56
N ARG A 204 7.44 19.41 13.33
CA ARG A 204 8.62 19.65 12.49
C ARG A 204 8.79 21.13 12.16
N ALA A 205 7.72 21.81 11.76
CA ALA A 205 7.76 23.24 11.43
C ALA A 205 8.12 24.11 12.64
N GLN A 206 7.78 23.68 13.85
CA GLN A 206 8.12 24.32 15.12
C GLN A 206 9.55 24.01 15.61
N GLY A 207 10.26 23.09 14.94
CA GLY A 207 11.60 22.64 15.34
C GLY A 207 11.58 21.64 16.52
N GLU A 208 10.41 21.17 16.94
CA GLU A 208 10.25 20.19 18.03
C GLU A 208 10.49 18.75 17.58
N MET A 209 10.44 18.51 16.27
CA MET A 209 10.75 17.22 15.67
C MET A 209 11.78 17.40 14.54
N LYS A 210 12.92 16.74 14.67
CA LYS A 210 13.93 16.72 13.61
C LYS A 210 13.61 15.59 12.63
N PRO A 211 13.61 15.86 11.31
CA PRO A 211 13.52 14.81 10.32
C PRO A 211 14.76 13.90 10.41
N LEU A 212 14.60 12.66 9.97
CA LEU A 212 15.73 11.79 9.72
C LEU A 212 16.60 12.40 8.60
N ASP A 213 17.91 12.42 8.78
CA ASP A 213 18.81 12.84 7.70
C ASP A 213 18.88 11.75 6.60
N GLU A 214 19.23 12.17 5.39
CA GLU A 214 19.22 11.27 4.21
C GLU A 214 20.23 10.11 4.34
N GLU A 215 21.38 10.34 4.98
CA GLU A 215 22.41 9.31 5.16
C GLU A 215 21.90 8.21 6.09
N THR A 216 21.33 8.59 7.23
CA THR A 216 20.72 7.67 8.18
C THR A 216 19.51 6.95 7.56
N GLY A 217 18.64 7.65 6.83
CA GLY A 217 17.51 7.06 6.11
C GLY A 217 17.96 6.01 5.09
N SER A 218 19.01 6.32 4.33
CA SER A 218 19.61 5.39 3.37
C SER A 218 20.22 4.17 4.06
N ALA A 219 20.88 4.36 5.22
CA ALA A 219 21.45 3.27 6.00
C ALA A 219 20.35 2.30 6.49
N PHE A 220 19.25 2.82 7.05
CA PHE A 220 18.09 2.00 7.46
C PHE A 220 17.49 1.21 6.28
N PHE A 221 17.34 1.84 5.12
CA PHE A 221 16.80 1.19 3.93
C PHE A 221 17.68 0.03 3.48
N VAL A 222 19.00 0.27 3.34
CA VAL A 222 19.96 -0.77 2.92
C VAL A 222 20.02 -1.90 3.95
N LEU A 223 20.07 -1.56 5.24
CA LEU A 223 20.05 -2.53 6.34
C LEU A 223 18.81 -3.42 6.27
N THR A 224 17.63 -2.82 6.06
CA THR A 224 16.36 -3.56 5.93
C THR A 224 16.40 -4.53 4.75
N SER A 225 16.84 -4.04 3.57
CA SER A 225 16.95 -4.87 2.37
C SER A 225 17.88 -6.06 2.59
N VAL A 226 19.11 -5.81 3.05
CA VAL A 226 20.12 -6.86 3.27
C VAL A 226 19.63 -7.87 4.30
N PHE A 227 19.13 -7.41 5.45
CA PHE A 227 18.68 -8.29 6.52
C PHE A 227 17.52 -9.19 6.07
N LEU A 228 16.49 -8.61 5.41
CA LEU A 228 15.34 -9.41 4.99
C LEU A 228 15.67 -10.36 3.84
N GLU A 229 16.57 -9.99 2.91
CA GLU A 229 17.07 -10.90 1.89
C GLU A 229 17.85 -12.08 2.49
N GLU A 230 18.69 -11.85 3.50
CA GLU A 230 19.39 -12.90 4.25
C GLU A 230 18.40 -13.84 5.00
N LYS A 231 17.22 -13.33 5.38
CA LYS A 231 16.13 -14.13 5.96
C LYS A 231 15.25 -14.84 4.91
N GLY A 232 15.59 -14.72 3.61
CA GLY A 232 14.91 -15.40 2.52
C GLY A 232 13.67 -14.67 2.00
N TYR A 233 13.54 -13.38 2.28
CA TYR A 233 12.50 -12.54 1.68
C TYR A 233 12.98 -11.94 0.36
N LEU A 234 12.09 -11.84 -0.60
CA LEU A 234 12.30 -11.14 -1.86
C LEU A 234 11.98 -9.67 -1.66
N HIS A 235 12.95 -8.76 -1.82
CA HIS A 235 12.71 -7.32 -1.89
C HIS A 235 12.10 -7.00 -3.26
N TYR A 236 10.77 -7.02 -3.40
CA TYR A 236 10.13 -7.01 -4.71
C TYR A 236 9.71 -5.62 -5.21
N GLU A 237 9.54 -4.66 -4.31
CA GLU A 237 9.36 -3.24 -4.61
C GLU A 237 9.82 -2.39 -3.41
N ILE A 238 9.80 -1.08 -3.54
CA ILE A 238 10.50 -0.10 -2.69
C ILE A 238 10.35 -0.35 -1.17
N SER A 239 9.17 -0.77 -0.71
CA SER A 239 8.87 -0.93 0.72
C SER A 239 8.47 -2.35 1.11
N ASN A 240 8.28 -3.26 0.16
CA ASN A 240 7.63 -4.54 0.41
C ASN A 240 8.52 -5.74 0.11
N PHE A 241 8.43 -6.71 1.02
CA PHE A 241 9.21 -7.94 1.04
C PHE A 241 8.27 -9.15 1.17
N ALA A 242 8.54 -10.23 0.44
CA ALA A 242 7.69 -11.42 0.44
C ALA A 242 8.52 -12.71 0.49
N ARG A 243 8.03 -13.73 1.18
CA ARG A 243 8.62 -15.08 1.17
C ARG A 243 8.07 -15.85 -0.03
N GLY A 244 8.85 -15.86 -1.11
CA GLY A 244 8.44 -16.50 -2.37
C GLY A 244 7.48 -15.64 -3.22
N GLU A 245 7.44 -15.94 -4.51
CA GLU A 245 6.66 -15.22 -5.51
C GLU A 245 5.14 -15.30 -5.26
N GLU A 246 4.67 -16.40 -4.66
CA GLU A 246 3.27 -16.66 -4.35
C GLU A 246 2.71 -15.72 -3.25
N ASN A 247 3.61 -15.05 -2.52
CA ASN A 247 3.28 -14.15 -1.42
C ASN A 247 3.40 -12.66 -1.77
N LEU A 248 3.78 -12.35 -3.01
CA LEU A 248 3.72 -10.96 -3.51
C LEU A 248 2.29 -10.42 -3.40
N CYS A 249 2.13 -9.16 -3.01
CA CYS A 249 0.81 -8.52 -3.00
C CYS A 249 0.37 -8.21 -4.43
N ARG A 250 -0.54 -9.03 -4.97
CA ARG A 250 -1.04 -8.89 -6.34
C ARG A 250 -1.68 -7.52 -6.57
N HIS A 251 -2.41 -7.03 -5.56
CA HIS A 251 -3.08 -5.74 -5.65
C HIS A 251 -2.06 -4.59 -5.75
N ASN A 252 -1.04 -4.56 -4.89
CA ASN A 252 -0.01 -3.49 -4.91
C ASN A 252 0.79 -3.51 -6.22
N LEU A 253 1.10 -4.68 -6.75
CA LEU A 253 1.81 -4.81 -8.03
C LEU A 253 1.04 -4.18 -9.20
N LYS A 254 -0.30 -4.10 -9.13
CA LYS A 254 -1.08 -3.44 -10.18
C LYS A 254 -0.75 -1.96 -10.32
N TYR A 255 -0.53 -1.27 -9.21
CA TYR A 255 -0.11 0.13 -9.23
C TYR A 255 1.25 0.29 -9.91
N TRP A 256 2.23 -0.49 -9.50
CA TRP A 256 3.59 -0.44 -10.05
C TRP A 256 3.66 -0.80 -11.54
N LYS A 257 2.79 -1.67 -12.00
CA LYS A 257 2.76 -2.15 -13.41
C LYS A 257 1.70 -1.43 -14.25
N ARG A 258 1.10 -0.37 -13.75
CA ARG A 258 0.05 0.40 -14.43
C ARG A 258 -1.08 -0.49 -14.96
N ALA A 259 -1.39 -1.55 -14.23
CA ALA A 259 -2.55 -2.39 -14.52
C ALA A 259 -3.85 -1.66 -14.15
N PRO A 260 -4.97 -1.95 -14.80
CA PRO A 260 -6.25 -1.33 -14.44
C PRO A 260 -6.66 -1.63 -13.00
N TYR A 261 -7.26 -0.65 -12.35
CA TYR A 261 -7.89 -0.80 -11.04
C TYR A 261 -9.05 0.18 -10.87
N LEU A 262 -10.03 -0.22 -10.07
CA LEU A 262 -11.14 0.62 -9.62
C LEU A 262 -10.97 0.89 -8.13
N GLY A 263 -11.06 2.16 -7.75
CA GLY A 263 -11.14 2.59 -6.35
C GLY A 263 -12.55 3.07 -6.03
N LEU A 264 -13.14 2.53 -4.97
CA LEU A 264 -14.41 2.96 -4.40
C LEU A 264 -14.19 3.61 -3.04
N GLY A 265 -15.04 4.57 -2.69
CA GLY A 265 -14.94 5.30 -1.43
C GLY A 265 -14.26 6.67 -1.57
N PRO A 266 -14.32 7.51 -0.50
CA PRO A 266 -13.74 8.86 -0.53
C PRO A 266 -12.25 8.82 -0.76
N SER A 267 -11.70 9.76 -1.55
CA SER A 267 -10.27 9.84 -1.92
C SER A 267 -9.72 8.65 -2.73
N ALA A 268 -10.52 7.64 -3.05
CA ALA A 268 -10.06 6.50 -3.83
C ALA A 268 -9.71 6.91 -5.26
N HIS A 269 -8.60 6.36 -5.76
CA HIS A 269 -8.14 6.55 -7.13
C HIS A 269 -8.49 5.34 -7.99
N SER A 270 -8.65 5.57 -9.29
CA SER A 270 -8.91 4.55 -10.30
C SER A 270 -8.06 4.79 -11.54
N TYR A 271 -7.72 3.72 -12.26
CA TYR A 271 -6.97 3.79 -13.51
C TYR A 271 -7.48 2.77 -14.52
N GLN A 272 -7.75 3.21 -15.75
CA GLN A 272 -8.10 2.34 -16.85
C GLN A 272 -7.84 3.03 -18.21
N GLY A 273 -7.19 2.33 -19.13
CA GLY A 273 -7.04 2.78 -20.51
C GLY A 273 -6.27 4.10 -20.68
N GLY A 274 -5.28 4.37 -19.82
CA GLY A 274 -4.51 5.63 -19.86
C GLY A 274 -5.19 6.82 -19.18
N SER A 275 -6.41 6.64 -18.67
CA SER A 275 -7.11 7.65 -17.88
C SER A 275 -7.11 7.27 -16.40
N ARG A 276 -6.93 8.25 -15.56
CA ARG A 276 -7.09 8.10 -14.11
C ARG A 276 -8.07 9.14 -13.57
N TRP A 277 -8.79 8.76 -12.53
CA TRP A 277 -9.73 9.63 -11.85
C TRP A 277 -9.68 9.34 -10.35
N TRP A 278 -10.12 10.29 -9.57
CA TRP A 278 -10.15 10.17 -8.11
C TRP A 278 -11.42 10.77 -7.53
N ASN A 279 -11.84 10.22 -6.42
CA ASN A 279 -13.05 10.60 -5.73
C ASN A 279 -12.86 11.83 -4.82
N LEU A 280 -13.97 12.46 -4.46
CA LEU A 280 -14.06 13.50 -3.45
C LEU A 280 -13.40 12.99 -2.15
N ARG A 281 -12.55 13.84 -1.54
CA ARG A 281 -11.80 13.48 -0.35
C ARG A 281 -12.64 13.54 0.92
N ASP A 282 -13.48 14.55 1.03
CA ASP A 282 -14.33 14.77 2.20
C ASP A 282 -15.50 13.78 2.21
N LEU A 283 -15.68 13.07 3.32
CA LEU A 283 -16.67 12.01 3.46
C LEU A 283 -18.11 12.52 3.31
N GLU A 284 -18.44 13.69 3.91
CA GLU A 284 -19.78 14.24 3.83
C GLU A 284 -20.14 14.64 2.39
N THR A 285 -19.23 15.30 1.72
CA THR A 285 -19.39 15.71 0.32
C THR A 285 -19.50 14.50 -0.62
N TYR A 286 -18.71 13.46 -0.36
CA TYR A 286 -18.80 12.18 -1.07
C TYR A 286 -20.18 11.53 -0.91
N CYS A 287 -20.66 11.38 0.32
CA CYS A 287 -21.97 10.78 0.60
C CYS A 287 -23.11 11.61 -0.02
N ARG A 288 -23.04 12.94 0.06
CA ARG A 288 -24.03 13.85 -0.49
C ARG A 288 -24.11 13.73 -2.03
N ALA A 289 -22.98 13.69 -2.72
CA ALA A 289 -22.97 13.53 -4.18
C ALA A 289 -23.69 12.24 -4.61
N LEU A 290 -23.43 11.13 -3.91
CA LEU A 290 -24.07 9.84 -4.18
C LEU A 290 -25.54 9.81 -3.77
N ALA A 291 -25.93 10.52 -2.71
CA ALA A 291 -27.34 10.69 -2.34
C ALA A 291 -28.12 11.42 -3.46
N GLU A 292 -27.48 12.40 -4.12
CA GLU A 292 -28.04 13.14 -5.26
C GLU A 292 -27.96 12.36 -6.60
N GLY A 293 -27.46 11.13 -6.61
CA GLY A 293 -27.31 10.32 -7.83
C GLY A 293 -26.17 10.78 -8.75
N LYS A 294 -25.20 11.53 -8.22
CA LYS A 294 -24.02 12.03 -8.95
C LYS A 294 -22.80 11.15 -8.66
N PRO A 295 -21.92 10.89 -9.67
CA PRO A 295 -20.65 10.23 -9.41
C PRO A 295 -19.77 11.09 -8.49
N PRO A 296 -19.05 10.50 -7.53
CA PRO A 296 -18.29 11.24 -6.52
C PRO A 296 -16.91 11.68 -7.03
N VAL A 297 -16.72 11.86 -8.33
CA VAL A 297 -15.45 12.13 -8.98
C VAL A 297 -15.05 13.60 -8.77
N ALA A 298 -13.88 13.81 -8.13
CA ALA A 298 -13.29 15.13 -7.90
C ALA A 298 -12.42 15.60 -9.08
N GLY A 299 -11.79 14.66 -9.78
CA GLY A 299 -10.97 14.97 -10.94
C GLY A 299 -10.73 13.76 -11.82
N LEU A 300 -10.37 14.05 -13.07
CA LEU A 300 -10.05 13.07 -14.11
C LEU A 300 -8.94 13.64 -14.98
N GLU A 301 -7.99 12.81 -15.35
CA GLU A 301 -7.00 13.16 -16.37
C GLU A 301 -6.74 11.98 -17.31
N THR A 302 -6.35 12.29 -18.52
CA THR A 302 -5.87 11.31 -19.50
C THR A 302 -4.40 11.58 -19.77
N LEU A 303 -3.58 10.57 -19.57
CA LEU A 303 -2.13 10.69 -19.69
C LEU A 303 -1.73 10.81 -21.17
N THR A 304 -0.83 11.73 -21.44
CA THR A 304 -0.16 11.83 -22.75
C THR A 304 0.84 10.65 -22.91
N PRO A 305 1.24 10.31 -24.14
CA PRO A 305 2.26 9.28 -24.36
C PRO A 305 3.57 9.54 -23.61
N GLU A 306 3.97 10.81 -23.46
CA GLU A 306 5.18 11.17 -22.71
C GLU A 306 5.01 10.96 -21.20
N GLN A 307 3.87 11.34 -20.65
CA GLN A 307 3.55 11.04 -19.23
C GLN A 307 3.50 9.54 -18.97
N VAL A 308 2.91 8.76 -19.91
CA VAL A 308 2.92 7.29 -19.85
C VAL A 308 4.35 6.74 -19.83
N TYR A 309 5.23 7.28 -20.67
CA TYR A 309 6.64 6.88 -20.74
C TYR A 309 7.36 7.14 -19.42
N LEU A 310 7.32 8.38 -18.92
CA LEU A 310 7.99 8.77 -17.68
C LEU A 310 7.43 8.02 -16.47
N GLU A 311 6.11 7.85 -16.38
CA GLU A 311 5.49 7.09 -15.31
C GLU A 311 5.86 5.60 -15.36
N THR A 312 5.99 5.01 -16.54
CA THR A 312 6.45 3.62 -16.70
C THR A 312 7.88 3.45 -16.18
N ILE A 313 8.75 4.43 -16.40
CA ILE A 313 10.12 4.42 -15.87
C ILE A 313 10.09 4.59 -14.34
N LEU A 314 9.31 5.57 -13.84
CA LEU A 314 9.17 5.86 -12.41
C LEU A 314 8.73 4.63 -11.64
N LEU A 315 7.62 4.02 -12.05
CA LEU A 315 7.04 2.88 -11.37
C LEU A 315 7.89 1.62 -11.55
N GLY A 316 8.49 1.42 -12.74
CA GLY A 316 9.34 0.27 -13.01
C GLY A 316 10.62 0.27 -12.17
N PHE A 317 11.27 1.41 -12.01
CA PHE A 317 12.47 1.51 -11.15
C PHE A 317 12.17 1.41 -9.65
N ARG A 318 10.91 1.35 -9.27
CA ARG A 318 10.48 1.06 -7.89
C ARG A 318 10.20 -0.43 -7.64
N THR A 319 10.42 -1.28 -8.65
CA THR A 319 10.23 -2.72 -8.54
C THR A 319 11.49 -3.48 -8.94
N ARG A 320 11.68 -4.66 -8.36
CA ARG A 320 12.78 -5.56 -8.72
C ARG A 320 12.73 -6.04 -10.19
N ASP A 321 11.56 -5.94 -10.83
CA ASP A 321 11.42 -6.31 -12.24
C ASP A 321 12.00 -5.22 -13.17
N GLY A 322 12.14 -3.99 -12.67
CA GLY A 322 12.67 -2.88 -13.46
C GLY A 322 11.79 -2.54 -14.67
N VAL A 323 12.41 -1.99 -15.70
CA VAL A 323 11.79 -1.48 -16.93
C VAL A 323 12.22 -2.32 -18.12
N ASP A 324 11.30 -2.61 -19.05
CA ASP A 324 11.64 -3.23 -20.32
C ASP A 324 12.54 -2.29 -21.14
N ARG A 325 13.68 -2.80 -21.64
CA ARG A 325 14.65 -1.98 -22.38
C ARG A 325 14.07 -1.43 -23.68
N GLU A 326 13.06 -2.07 -24.24
CA GLU A 326 12.41 -1.61 -25.48
C GLU A 326 11.77 -0.23 -25.34
N ILE A 327 11.37 0.19 -24.13
CA ILE A 327 10.79 1.52 -23.90
C ILE A 327 11.78 2.65 -24.22
N PHE A 328 13.08 2.38 -24.14
CA PHE A 328 14.15 3.33 -24.41
C PHE A 328 14.56 3.38 -25.91
N ARG A 329 14.04 2.43 -26.73
CA ARG A 329 14.36 2.38 -28.13
C ARG A 329 13.91 3.64 -28.88
N ASN A 330 14.75 4.14 -29.78
CA ASN A 330 14.50 5.31 -30.61
C ASN A 330 14.33 6.63 -29.83
N ARG A 331 14.83 6.69 -28.58
CA ARG A 331 14.88 7.94 -27.80
C ARG A 331 16.32 8.43 -27.71
N PRO A 332 16.64 9.63 -28.24
CA PRO A 332 18.00 10.17 -28.24
C PRO A 332 18.55 10.29 -26.81
N GLY A 333 19.84 9.96 -26.65
CA GLY A 333 20.55 10.12 -25.37
C GLY A 333 20.31 9.02 -24.32
N THR A 334 19.26 8.22 -24.44
CA THR A 334 18.88 7.23 -23.40
C THR A 334 19.93 6.13 -23.21
N GLU A 335 20.61 5.68 -24.26
CA GLU A 335 21.70 4.68 -24.14
C GLU A 335 22.90 5.21 -23.34
N GLU A 336 23.19 6.50 -23.44
CA GLU A 336 24.23 7.13 -22.64
C GLU A 336 23.82 7.24 -21.17
N ILE A 337 22.58 7.64 -20.90
CA ILE A 337 22.01 7.68 -19.54
C ILE A 337 22.07 6.27 -18.92
N LEU A 338 21.61 5.24 -19.62
CA LEU A 338 21.61 3.85 -19.12
C LEU A 338 23.03 3.37 -18.80
N ARG A 339 24.02 3.70 -19.63
CA ARG A 339 25.42 3.38 -19.40
C ARG A 339 25.96 4.06 -18.13
N HIS A 340 25.63 5.34 -17.91
CA HIS A 340 26.03 6.07 -16.70
C HIS A 340 25.39 5.48 -15.46
N LEU A 341 24.09 5.14 -15.50
CA LEU A 341 23.40 4.49 -14.39
C LEU A 341 24.02 3.12 -14.05
N GLN A 342 24.42 2.36 -15.06
CA GLN A 342 25.11 1.08 -14.86
C GLN A 342 26.51 1.26 -14.26
N GLN A 343 27.30 2.23 -14.76
CA GLN A 343 28.61 2.57 -14.19
C GLN A 343 28.52 3.03 -12.72
N ALA A 344 27.48 3.78 -12.38
CA ALA A 344 27.17 4.19 -11.02
C ALA A 344 26.60 3.04 -10.13
N ARG A 345 26.39 1.86 -10.71
CA ARG A 345 25.79 0.69 -10.04
C ARG A 345 24.38 0.94 -9.50
N LEU A 346 23.63 1.81 -10.14
CA LEU A 346 22.23 2.08 -9.81
C LEU A 346 21.29 1.08 -10.51
N VAL A 347 21.68 0.62 -11.70
CA VAL A 347 20.93 -0.38 -12.46
C VAL A 347 21.85 -1.46 -13.02
N HIS A 348 21.27 -2.58 -13.40
CA HIS A 348 21.92 -3.63 -14.18
C HIS A 348 20.95 -4.16 -15.25
N HIS A 349 21.49 -4.87 -16.25
CA HIS A 349 20.70 -5.44 -17.34
C HIS A 349 20.49 -6.92 -17.14
N VAL A 350 19.24 -7.37 -17.13
CA VAL A 350 18.86 -8.78 -17.00
C VAL A 350 17.72 -9.09 -17.96
N GLY A 351 17.90 -10.10 -18.85
CA GLY A 351 16.80 -10.63 -19.67
C GLY A 351 16.06 -9.59 -20.53
N GLY A 352 16.77 -8.57 -21.04
CA GLY A 352 16.15 -7.50 -21.82
C GLY A 352 15.50 -6.40 -20.98
N ARG A 353 15.72 -6.40 -19.66
CA ARG A 353 15.20 -5.39 -18.74
C ARG A 353 16.34 -4.58 -18.11
N VAL A 354 16.03 -3.35 -17.72
CA VAL A 354 16.87 -2.47 -16.90
C VAL A 354 16.32 -2.54 -15.48
N VAL A 355 17.07 -3.16 -14.58
CA VAL A 355 16.64 -3.52 -13.24
C VAL A 355 17.39 -2.68 -12.22
N PRO A 356 16.73 -2.03 -11.26
CA PRO A 356 17.40 -1.27 -10.20
C PRO A 356 18.16 -2.20 -9.25
N THR A 357 19.28 -1.72 -8.72
CA THR A 357 19.94 -2.29 -7.54
C THR A 357 19.30 -1.74 -6.27
N VAL A 358 19.70 -2.22 -5.09
CA VAL A 358 19.29 -1.61 -3.80
C VAL A 358 19.68 -0.12 -3.75
N LYS A 359 20.84 0.26 -4.31
CA LYS A 359 21.24 1.66 -4.48
C LYS A 359 20.35 2.41 -5.47
N GLY A 360 19.89 1.74 -6.52
CA GLY A 360 18.94 2.28 -7.47
C GLY A 360 17.58 2.58 -6.85
N PHE A 361 17.11 1.74 -5.94
CA PHE A 361 15.89 2.01 -5.18
C PHE A 361 15.96 3.29 -4.35
N LEU A 362 17.09 3.59 -3.72
CA LEU A 362 17.28 4.83 -2.94
C LEU A 362 17.06 6.12 -3.75
N VAL A 363 17.29 6.06 -5.06
CA VAL A 363 17.18 7.22 -5.97
C VAL A 363 16.09 7.02 -7.03
N ALA A 364 15.24 6.03 -6.88
CA ALA A 364 14.24 5.64 -7.88
C ALA A 364 13.35 6.81 -8.32
N ASP A 365 13.03 7.74 -7.43
CA ASP A 365 12.16 8.88 -7.71
C ASP A 365 12.82 9.94 -8.60
N SER A 366 14.15 10.05 -8.56
CA SER A 366 14.91 11.01 -9.37
C SER A 366 15.36 10.43 -10.72
N LEU A 367 15.44 9.10 -10.85
CA LEU A 367 15.90 8.47 -12.11
C LEU A 367 15.07 8.86 -13.34
N PRO A 368 13.72 8.96 -13.29
CA PRO A 368 12.91 9.34 -14.45
C PRO A 368 13.23 10.74 -14.98
N LEU A 369 13.70 11.66 -14.12
CA LEU A 369 14.06 13.01 -14.51
C LEU A 369 15.20 13.06 -15.53
N LEU A 370 16.07 12.04 -15.55
CA LEU A 370 17.14 11.91 -16.52
C LEU A 370 16.61 11.60 -17.93
N PHE A 371 15.40 11.08 -18.04
CA PHE A 371 14.75 10.69 -19.29
C PHE A 371 13.67 11.69 -19.75
N ALA A 372 13.43 12.73 -18.96
CA ALA A 372 12.56 13.84 -19.35
C ALA A 372 13.35 14.76 -20.31
N ASN A 373 12.88 14.90 -21.54
CA ASN A 373 13.44 15.80 -22.57
C ASN A 373 12.82 17.20 -22.46
#